data_f090d83b207458ae62b7eda0229aa15c
#
_entry.id   f090d83b207458ae62b7eda0229aa15c
#
_cell.length_a   1.000
_cell.length_b   1.000
_cell.length_c   1.000
_cell.angle_alpha   90.00
_cell.angle_beta   90.00
_cell.angle_gamma   90.00
#
_symmetry.space_group_name_H-M   'P 1'
#
loop_
_entity.id
_entity.type
_entity.pdbx_description
1 polymer ?
#
loop_
_entity_poly.entity_id
_entity_poly.type
_entity_poly.pdbx_seq_one_letter_code
_entity_poly.pdbx_strand_id
1 'polypeptide(L)'
;MQYHARTNTPQSRGFTIVELLIVIVVIGILASITIVSYNGIQKRAQDTVVASDLANFKKTMELVRADNDGKYPTAFTKDMGFRFTRTAYLLDDQGQTLRYCVNPTTNVYIMYARSKSKDYFSIRSDEGVKPAIPGSGWGICYLVYWNDQNPQENALDGSTWADWVN
;
A
#
# COMPACT_ATOMS: atom_id res chain seq x y z
N MET A 1 0.46 82.85 -17.92
CA MET A 1 0.99 81.99 -16.85
C MET A 1 0.72 80.56 -17.23
N GLN A 2 1.73 79.74 -17.64
CA GLN A 2 1.58 78.34 -17.95
C GLN A 2 2.08 77.51 -16.76
N TYR A 3 1.20 76.71 -16.16
CA TYR A 3 1.55 75.74 -15.11
C TYR A 3 2.05 74.46 -15.75
N HIS A 4 3.33 74.14 -15.60
CA HIS A 4 3.88 72.86 -15.93
C HIS A 4 3.61 71.87 -14.78
N ALA A 5 2.68 70.95 -14.95
CA ALA A 5 2.50 69.81 -14.02
C ALA A 5 3.69 68.86 -14.20
N ARG A 6 4.50 68.66 -13.13
CA ARG A 6 5.51 67.60 -13.06
C ARG A 6 4.82 66.26 -12.82
N THR A 7 4.80 65.42 -13.80
CA THR A 7 4.40 64.01 -13.60
C THR A 7 5.57 63.28 -12.94
N ASN A 8 5.42 62.88 -11.69
CA ASN A 8 6.31 61.98 -11.01
C ASN A 8 6.05 60.56 -11.56
N THR A 9 6.88 60.06 -12.42
CA THR A 9 6.90 58.67 -12.83
C THR A 9 7.51 57.82 -11.71
N PRO A 10 6.81 56.80 -11.18
CA PRO A 10 7.39 55.91 -10.18
C PRO A 10 8.59 55.17 -10.77
N GLN A 11 9.76 55.27 -10.15
CA GLN A 11 10.92 54.46 -10.53
C GLN A 11 10.65 53.00 -10.27
N SER A 12 10.52 52.20 -11.30
CA SER A 12 10.49 50.76 -11.21
C SER A 12 11.88 50.25 -10.79
N ARG A 13 11.98 49.69 -9.59
CA ARG A 13 13.20 49.00 -9.11
C ARG A 13 13.31 47.69 -9.85
N GLY A 14 14.33 47.52 -10.66
CA GLY A 14 14.65 46.25 -11.29
C GLY A 14 15.36 45.31 -10.32
N PHE A 15 15.13 44.01 -10.49
CA PHE A 15 15.83 42.96 -9.73
C PHE A 15 17.29 42.86 -10.20
N THR A 16 18.18 42.60 -9.24
CA THR A 16 19.58 42.33 -9.55
C THR A 16 19.76 40.86 -9.94
N ILE A 17 20.74 40.55 -10.77
CA ILE A 17 21.08 39.16 -11.16
C ILE A 17 21.44 38.32 -9.92
N VAL A 18 22.05 38.93 -8.91
CA VAL A 18 22.47 38.27 -7.68
C VAL A 18 21.26 37.86 -6.83
N GLU A 19 20.23 38.71 -6.73
CA GLU A 19 18.99 38.38 -6.02
C GLU A 19 18.28 37.17 -6.65
N LEU A 20 18.24 37.12 -7.98
CA LEU A 20 17.67 35.96 -8.69
C LEU A 20 18.49 34.70 -8.46
N LEU A 21 19.82 34.80 -8.47
CA LEU A 21 20.70 33.65 -8.29
C LEU A 21 20.58 33.03 -6.89
N ILE A 22 20.51 33.87 -5.84
CA ILE A 22 20.33 33.39 -4.47
C ILE A 22 18.99 32.64 -4.33
N VAL A 23 17.92 33.16 -4.91
CA VAL A 23 16.59 32.54 -4.83
C VAL A 23 16.59 31.16 -5.48
N ILE A 24 17.15 30.99 -6.68
CA ILE A 24 17.17 29.68 -7.34
C ILE A 24 18.05 28.67 -6.61
N VAL A 25 19.17 29.10 -5.99
CA VAL A 25 20.02 28.22 -5.17
C VAL A 25 19.26 27.74 -3.94
N VAL A 26 18.59 28.64 -3.22
CA VAL A 26 17.80 28.28 -2.04
C VAL A 26 16.65 27.32 -2.39
N ILE A 27 15.91 27.59 -3.48
CA ILE A 27 14.85 26.71 -3.96
C ILE A 27 15.44 25.33 -4.35
N GLY A 28 16.59 25.27 -5.01
CA GLY A 28 17.26 24.03 -5.36
C GLY A 28 17.62 23.17 -4.15
N ILE A 29 18.13 23.79 -3.08
CA ILE A 29 18.44 23.08 -1.82
C ILE A 29 17.16 22.58 -1.14
N LEU A 30 16.13 23.42 -1.02
CA LEU A 30 14.86 23.02 -0.39
C LEU A 30 14.17 21.91 -1.20
N ALA A 31 14.16 21.99 -2.51
CA ALA A 31 13.58 20.97 -3.38
C ALA A 31 14.27 19.61 -3.21
N SER A 32 15.61 19.59 -3.10
CA SER A 32 16.35 18.34 -2.92
C SER A 32 15.99 17.60 -1.62
N ILE A 33 15.79 18.32 -0.53
CA ILE A 33 15.39 17.75 0.77
C ILE A 33 13.95 17.26 0.73
N THR A 34 13.04 18.02 0.11
CA THR A 34 11.61 17.66 0.07
C THR A 34 11.35 16.40 -0.74
N ILE A 35 12.04 16.15 -1.85
CA ILE A 35 11.87 14.95 -2.69
C ILE A 35 12.19 13.68 -1.90
N VAL A 36 13.30 13.67 -1.15
CA VAL A 36 13.70 12.50 -0.36
C VAL A 36 12.69 12.20 0.76
N SER A 37 12.26 13.23 1.47
CA SER A 37 11.26 13.09 2.54
C SER A 37 9.90 12.63 2.02
N TYR A 38 9.46 13.12 0.87
CA TYR A 38 8.18 12.77 0.26
C TYR A 38 8.10 11.29 -0.11
N ASN A 39 9.16 10.73 -0.72
CA ASN A 39 9.22 9.31 -1.08
C ASN A 39 9.11 8.40 0.16
N GLY A 40 9.73 8.79 1.28
CA GLY A 40 9.63 8.05 2.54
C GLY A 40 8.22 8.05 3.13
N ILE A 41 7.55 9.20 3.07
CA ILE A 41 6.16 9.34 3.55
C ILE A 41 5.20 8.52 2.69
N GLN A 42 5.33 8.56 1.36
CA GLN A 42 4.49 7.76 0.47
C GLN A 42 4.61 6.26 0.73
N LYS A 43 5.85 5.75 0.91
CA LYS A 43 6.06 4.34 1.24
C LYS A 43 5.34 3.94 2.52
N ARG A 44 5.55 4.70 3.60
CA ARG A 44 4.89 4.44 4.89
C ARG A 44 3.36 4.50 4.79
N ALA A 45 2.83 5.44 4.02
CA ALA A 45 1.39 5.54 3.81
C ALA A 45 0.84 4.29 3.12
N GLN A 46 1.49 3.80 2.06
CA GLN A 46 1.12 2.58 1.35
C GLN A 46 1.17 1.36 2.29
N ASP A 47 2.21 1.23 3.08
CA ASP A 47 2.39 0.13 4.03
C ASP A 47 1.33 0.14 5.13
N THR A 48 1.00 1.32 5.65
CA THR A 48 -0.08 1.51 6.64
C THR A 48 -1.43 1.08 6.08
N VAL A 49 -1.72 1.43 4.83
CA VAL A 49 -2.96 1.02 4.15
C VAL A 49 -3.01 -0.50 4.01
N VAL A 50 -1.93 -1.14 3.54
CA VAL A 50 -1.87 -2.61 3.41
C VAL A 50 -2.06 -3.29 4.77
N ALA A 51 -1.41 -2.79 5.82
CA ALA A 51 -1.58 -3.33 7.17
C ALA A 51 -3.03 -3.17 7.68
N SER A 52 -3.67 -2.03 7.40
CA SER A 52 -5.07 -1.79 7.75
C SER A 52 -6.03 -2.71 6.98
N ASP A 53 -5.81 -2.88 5.68
CA ASP A 53 -6.60 -3.77 4.84
C ASP A 53 -6.52 -5.22 5.33
N LEU A 54 -5.31 -5.71 5.67
CA LEU A 54 -5.12 -7.04 6.24
C LEU A 54 -5.82 -7.20 7.61
N ALA A 55 -5.78 -6.17 8.45
CA ALA A 55 -6.49 -6.20 9.74
C ALA A 55 -8.00 -6.24 9.55
N ASN A 56 -8.55 -5.51 8.56
CA ASN A 56 -9.95 -5.55 8.20
C ASN A 56 -10.33 -6.91 7.58
N PHE A 57 -9.48 -7.44 6.70
CA PHE A 57 -9.63 -8.79 6.18
C PHE A 57 -9.79 -9.82 7.30
N LYS A 58 -8.92 -9.79 8.30
CA LYS A 58 -9.04 -10.70 9.47
C LYS A 58 -10.39 -10.59 10.16
N LYS A 59 -10.89 -9.37 10.42
CA LYS A 59 -12.21 -9.17 11.04
C LYS A 59 -13.32 -9.79 10.22
N THR A 60 -13.29 -9.60 8.88
CA THR A 60 -14.28 -10.18 7.99
C THR A 60 -14.18 -11.72 7.96
N MET A 61 -12.96 -12.26 7.97
CA MET A 61 -12.76 -13.72 8.00
C MET A 61 -13.29 -14.36 9.29
N GLU A 62 -13.26 -13.65 10.43
CA GLU A 62 -13.90 -14.14 11.66
C GLU A 62 -15.43 -14.15 11.54
N LEU A 63 -16.03 -13.17 10.87
CA LEU A 63 -17.47 -13.18 10.59
C LEU A 63 -17.85 -14.33 9.65
N VAL A 64 -17.13 -14.47 8.54
CA VAL A 64 -17.33 -15.57 7.58
C VAL A 64 -17.17 -16.94 8.27
N ARG A 65 -16.19 -17.08 9.15
CA ARG A 65 -16.00 -18.30 9.95
C ARG A 65 -17.21 -18.60 10.84
N ALA A 66 -17.78 -17.58 11.46
CA ALA A 66 -18.96 -17.76 12.31
C ALA A 66 -20.18 -18.24 11.52
N ASP A 67 -20.33 -17.79 10.28
CA ASP A 67 -21.41 -18.18 9.37
C ASP A 67 -21.14 -19.51 8.64
N ASN A 68 -19.92 -20.06 8.72
CA ASN A 68 -19.45 -21.26 8.02
C ASN A 68 -19.05 -22.39 9.00
N ASP A 69 -19.90 -22.72 9.94
CA ASP A 69 -19.70 -23.80 10.91
C ASP A 69 -18.35 -23.74 11.67
N GLY A 70 -17.86 -22.53 11.93
CA GLY A 70 -16.60 -22.30 12.61
C GLY A 70 -15.35 -22.55 11.76
N LYS A 71 -15.48 -22.73 10.45
CA LYS A 71 -14.36 -23.01 9.54
C LYS A 71 -14.03 -21.82 8.65
N TYR A 72 -12.74 -21.58 8.43
CA TYR A 72 -12.31 -20.64 7.41
C TYR A 72 -12.55 -21.18 6.00
N PRO A 73 -12.98 -20.36 5.06
CA PRO A 73 -13.26 -20.80 3.70
C PRO A 73 -11.98 -21.23 2.98
N THR A 74 -12.09 -22.27 2.16
CA THR A 74 -10.96 -22.76 1.34
C THR A 74 -10.68 -21.89 0.14
N ALA A 75 -11.67 -21.09 -0.30
CA ALA A 75 -11.54 -20.06 -1.31
C ALA A 75 -12.28 -18.81 -0.84
N PHE A 76 -11.81 -17.63 -1.22
CA PHE A 76 -12.57 -16.42 -0.96
C PHE A 76 -13.22 -15.86 -2.22
N THR A 77 -14.42 -15.31 -2.03
CA THR A 77 -15.25 -14.76 -3.09
C THR A 77 -15.56 -13.30 -2.78
N LYS A 78 -15.88 -12.51 -3.80
CA LYS A 78 -16.23 -11.09 -3.68
C LYS A 78 -17.40 -10.83 -2.72
N ASP A 79 -18.27 -11.83 -2.53
CA ASP A 79 -19.48 -11.72 -1.69
C ASP A 79 -19.16 -11.74 -0.18
N MET A 80 -17.93 -12.04 0.21
CA MET A 80 -17.49 -12.02 1.60
C MET A 80 -17.35 -10.61 2.20
N GLY A 81 -17.53 -9.55 1.40
CA GLY A 81 -17.69 -8.18 1.86
C GLY A 81 -16.41 -7.42 2.24
N PHE A 82 -15.22 -7.98 2.06
CA PHE A 82 -13.98 -7.23 2.24
C PHE A 82 -13.51 -6.57 0.93
N ARG A 83 -12.72 -5.50 1.08
CA ARG A 83 -12.16 -4.75 -0.05
C ARG A 83 -10.70 -4.39 0.26
N PHE A 84 -9.89 -4.38 -0.78
CA PHE A 84 -8.50 -3.96 -0.72
C PHE A 84 -8.28 -2.64 -1.46
N THR A 85 -7.45 -1.78 -0.93
CA THR A 85 -7.15 -0.46 -1.50
C THR A 85 -6.11 -0.58 -2.62
N ARG A 86 -6.55 -0.74 -3.85
CA ARG A 86 -5.72 -1.03 -5.04
C ARG A 86 -4.45 -0.17 -5.15
N THR A 87 -4.54 1.12 -4.82
CA THR A 87 -3.43 2.06 -4.97
C THR A 87 -2.26 1.79 -4.03
N ALA A 88 -2.47 1.00 -2.97
CA ALA A 88 -1.45 0.65 -1.99
C ALA A 88 -0.66 -0.61 -2.34
N TYR A 89 -1.14 -1.42 -3.29
CA TYR A 89 -0.53 -2.70 -3.64
C TYR A 89 0.30 -2.62 -4.92
N LEU A 90 1.35 -3.42 -4.96
CA LEU A 90 2.12 -3.63 -6.19
C LEU A 90 1.42 -4.70 -7.02
N LEU A 91 0.79 -4.28 -8.10
CA LEU A 91 0.18 -5.20 -9.08
C LEU A 91 1.28 -5.66 -10.03
N ASP A 92 1.63 -6.92 -9.97
CA ASP A 92 2.53 -7.55 -10.93
C ASP A 92 1.80 -8.66 -11.70
N ASP A 93 2.34 -8.99 -12.87
CA ASP A 93 1.79 -10.02 -13.77
C ASP A 93 2.03 -11.45 -13.24
N GLN A 94 2.69 -11.58 -12.10
CA GLN A 94 3.13 -12.85 -11.53
C GLN A 94 2.20 -13.39 -10.44
N GLY A 95 1.07 -12.76 -10.18
CA GLY A 95 0.07 -13.21 -9.20
C GLY A 95 0.54 -13.21 -7.75
N GLN A 96 1.58 -12.42 -7.42
CA GLN A 96 2.19 -12.45 -6.09
C GLN A 96 1.74 -11.29 -5.17
N THR A 97 0.75 -10.53 -5.58
CA THR A 97 0.32 -9.33 -4.85
C THR A 97 -0.42 -9.67 -3.56
N LEU A 98 -1.34 -10.61 -3.65
CA LEU A 98 -2.11 -11.15 -2.52
C LEU A 98 -2.16 -12.67 -2.63
N ARG A 99 -1.95 -13.35 -1.52
CA ARG A 99 -2.03 -14.80 -1.46
C ARG A 99 -2.68 -15.24 -0.16
N TYR A 100 -3.69 -16.08 -0.28
CA TYR A 100 -4.41 -16.68 0.82
C TYR A 100 -4.16 -18.18 0.85
N CYS A 101 -3.79 -18.70 1.99
CA CYS A 101 -3.61 -20.12 2.23
C CYS A 101 -4.37 -20.50 3.48
N VAL A 102 -5.12 -21.58 3.41
CA VAL A 102 -5.85 -22.13 4.55
C VAL A 102 -5.57 -23.62 4.70
N ASN A 103 -5.34 -24.06 5.92
CA ASN A 103 -5.27 -25.46 6.27
C ASN A 103 -6.65 -25.90 6.82
N PRO A 104 -7.40 -26.74 6.08
CA PRO A 104 -8.72 -27.15 6.51
C PRO A 104 -8.71 -28.10 7.73
N THR A 105 -7.58 -28.78 7.98
CA THR A 105 -7.43 -29.70 9.13
C THR A 105 -7.21 -28.96 10.42
N THR A 106 -6.27 -27.99 10.44
CA THR A 106 -5.97 -27.18 11.62
C THR A 106 -6.87 -25.96 11.76
N ASN A 107 -7.61 -25.63 10.69
CA ASN A 107 -8.46 -24.43 10.60
C ASN A 107 -7.68 -23.14 10.88
N VAL A 108 -6.47 -23.03 10.28
CA VAL A 108 -5.61 -21.86 10.35
C VAL A 108 -5.40 -21.33 8.95
N TYR A 109 -5.47 -20.01 8.76
CA TYR A 109 -5.11 -19.38 7.50
C TYR A 109 -3.95 -18.40 7.68
N ILE A 110 -3.31 -18.10 6.56
CA ILE A 110 -2.39 -16.98 6.40
C ILE A 110 -2.77 -16.22 5.13
N MET A 111 -2.77 -14.88 5.24
CA MET A 111 -2.88 -13.97 4.11
C MET A 111 -1.60 -13.19 3.98
N TYR A 112 -1.10 -13.14 2.77
CA TYR A 112 0.12 -12.42 2.40
C TYR A 112 -0.20 -11.29 1.44
N ALA A 113 0.49 -10.16 1.58
CA ALA A 113 0.28 -8.99 0.76
C ALA A 113 1.61 -8.31 0.41
N ARG A 114 1.72 -7.79 -0.80
CA ARG A 114 2.86 -6.98 -1.26
C ARG A 114 2.43 -5.54 -1.46
N SER A 115 3.02 -4.65 -0.67
CA SER A 115 2.82 -3.21 -0.78
C SER A 115 3.47 -2.64 -2.06
N LYS A 116 2.94 -1.54 -2.56
CA LYS A 116 3.56 -0.77 -3.65
C LYS A 116 4.94 -0.21 -3.28
N SER A 117 5.23 -0.05 -1.99
CA SER A 117 6.57 0.26 -1.46
C SER A 117 7.58 -0.85 -1.72
N LYS A 118 7.13 -2.06 -2.12
CA LYS A 118 7.82 -3.34 -2.26
C LYS A 118 8.05 -4.08 -0.94
N ASP A 119 7.52 -3.59 0.17
CA ASP A 119 7.51 -4.29 1.44
C ASP A 119 6.39 -5.34 1.48
N TYR A 120 6.57 -6.35 2.32
CA TYR A 120 5.68 -7.50 2.41
C TYR A 120 5.08 -7.59 3.79
N PHE A 121 3.82 -7.96 3.84
CA PHE A 121 3.05 -8.12 5.07
C PHE A 121 2.31 -9.45 5.07
N SER A 122 2.13 -10.01 6.24
CA SER A 122 1.29 -11.19 6.43
C SER A 122 0.41 -11.02 7.65
N ILE A 123 -0.72 -11.69 7.61
CA ILE A 123 -1.61 -11.86 8.77
C ILE A 123 -2.04 -13.32 8.85
N ARG A 124 -2.04 -13.86 10.06
CA ARG A 124 -2.45 -15.20 10.37
C ARG A 124 -3.71 -15.18 11.24
N SER A 125 -4.52 -16.23 11.19
CA SER A 125 -5.77 -16.29 11.97
C SER A 125 -5.55 -16.12 13.48
N ASP A 126 -4.44 -16.63 14.01
CA ASP A 126 -4.05 -16.58 15.42
C ASP A 126 -3.09 -15.43 15.76
N GLU A 127 -2.68 -14.63 14.77
CA GLU A 127 -1.71 -13.55 14.96
C GLU A 127 -2.20 -12.22 14.37
N GLY A 128 -1.49 -11.13 14.68
CA GLY A 128 -1.70 -9.83 14.07
C GLY A 128 -0.95 -9.67 12.74
N VAL A 129 -1.07 -8.48 12.13
CA VAL A 129 -0.29 -8.10 10.95
C VAL A 129 1.19 -8.01 11.32
N LYS A 130 2.04 -8.62 10.51
CA LYS A 130 3.51 -8.62 10.66
C LYS A 130 4.19 -8.33 9.33
N PRO A 131 5.39 -7.73 9.34
CA PRO A 131 6.26 -7.73 8.18
C PRO A 131 6.57 -9.17 7.75
N ALA A 132 6.58 -9.42 6.43
CA ALA A 132 6.90 -10.72 5.86
C ALA A 132 8.18 -10.66 5.04
N ILE A 133 8.82 -11.81 4.84
CA ILE A 133 10.10 -11.90 4.11
C ILE A 133 9.84 -11.87 2.60
N PRO A 134 10.64 -11.11 1.80
CA PRO A 134 10.57 -11.13 0.35
C PRO A 134 10.77 -12.54 -0.23
N GLY A 135 10.03 -12.88 -1.27
CA GLY A 135 10.17 -14.17 -1.96
C GLY A 135 9.46 -15.35 -1.32
N SER A 136 8.80 -15.16 -0.18
CA SER A 136 8.07 -16.21 0.52
C SER A 136 6.68 -16.53 -0.08
N GLY A 137 6.31 -15.91 -1.20
CA GLY A 137 5.01 -16.12 -1.83
C GLY A 137 4.64 -17.59 -2.04
N TRP A 138 5.59 -18.42 -2.49
CA TRP A 138 5.43 -19.87 -2.59
C TRP A 138 5.64 -20.61 -1.26
N GLY A 139 6.47 -20.08 -0.37
CA GLY A 139 6.80 -20.69 0.93
C GLY A 139 5.86 -20.31 2.07
N ILE A 140 5.00 -19.32 1.88
CA ILE A 140 4.11 -18.85 2.96
C ILE A 140 3.02 -19.86 3.28
N CYS A 141 2.49 -20.54 2.30
CA CYS A 141 1.53 -21.62 2.53
C CYS A 141 2.15 -22.74 3.37
N TYR A 142 3.47 -22.96 3.22
CA TYR A 142 4.20 -23.93 4.05
C TYR A 142 4.17 -23.60 5.55
N LEU A 143 4.11 -22.33 5.94
CA LEU A 143 4.01 -21.91 7.35
C LEU A 143 2.68 -22.34 8.02
N VAL A 144 1.67 -22.63 7.24
CA VAL A 144 0.36 -23.11 7.69
C VAL A 144 0.24 -24.63 7.56
N TYR A 145 1.13 -25.26 6.74
CA TYR A 145 1.00 -26.64 6.28
C TYR A 145 2.12 -27.58 6.70
N TRP A 146 2.89 -27.25 7.73
CA TRP A 146 4.10 -27.99 8.12
C TRP A 146 4.05 -29.53 7.97
N ASN A 147 2.88 -30.13 7.82
CA ASN A 147 2.73 -31.59 7.63
C ASN A 147 1.59 -32.01 6.68
N ASP A 148 0.96 -31.10 5.95
CA ASP A 148 -0.19 -31.45 5.11
C ASP A 148 0.13 -31.29 3.63
N GLN A 149 -0.14 -32.36 2.84
CA GLN A 149 0.29 -32.47 1.42
C GLN A 149 -0.63 -31.75 0.43
N ASN A 150 -1.70 -31.09 0.91
CA ASN A 150 -2.69 -30.48 0.00
C ASN A 150 -3.11 -29.06 0.43
N PRO A 151 -2.25 -28.04 0.23
CA PRO A 151 -2.61 -26.68 0.51
C PRO A 151 -3.73 -26.19 -0.42
N GLN A 152 -4.79 -25.64 0.16
CA GLN A 152 -5.75 -24.85 -0.61
C GLN A 152 -5.19 -23.43 -0.73
N GLU A 153 -4.71 -23.11 -1.90
CA GLU A 153 -4.06 -21.85 -2.21
C GLU A 153 -4.90 -21.03 -3.17
N ASN A 154 -5.17 -19.78 -2.80
CA ASN A 154 -5.84 -18.80 -3.65
C ASN A 154 -4.90 -17.61 -3.84
N ALA A 155 -4.42 -17.42 -5.04
CA ALA A 155 -3.64 -16.25 -5.44
C ALA A 155 -4.53 -15.26 -6.18
N LEU A 156 -4.44 -13.99 -5.84
CA LEU A 156 -5.03 -12.91 -6.61
C LEU A 156 -3.94 -12.26 -7.45
N ASP A 157 -4.06 -12.41 -8.74
CA ASP A 157 -3.23 -11.71 -9.72
C ASP A 157 -3.88 -10.41 -10.22
N GLY A 158 -3.15 -9.65 -10.99
CA GLY A 158 -3.63 -8.36 -11.50
C GLY A 158 -4.90 -8.46 -12.37
N SER A 159 -5.25 -9.63 -12.91
CA SER A 159 -6.42 -9.84 -13.74
C SER A 159 -7.70 -10.00 -12.91
N THR A 160 -7.58 -10.52 -11.69
CA THR A 160 -8.71 -10.81 -10.79
C THR A 160 -9.01 -9.66 -9.82
N TRP A 161 -8.18 -8.61 -9.82
CA TRP A 161 -8.31 -7.48 -8.89
C TRP A 161 -9.55 -6.61 -9.08
N ALA A 162 -10.14 -6.60 -10.27
CA ALA A 162 -11.28 -5.72 -10.59
C ALA A 162 -12.47 -5.89 -9.63
N ASP A 163 -12.66 -7.08 -9.09
CA ASP A 163 -13.78 -7.43 -8.22
C ASP A 163 -13.53 -7.17 -6.73
N TRP A 164 -12.27 -6.90 -6.31
CA TRP A 164 -11.85 -6.85 -4.90
C TRP A 164 -11.42 -5.48 -4.41
N VAL A 165 -11.36 -4.51 -5.30
CA VAL A 165 -10.83 -3.18 -5.02
C VAL A 165 -11.82 -2.08 -5.35
N ASN A 166 -11.79 -1.02 -4.57
CA ASN A 166 -12.42 0.28 -4.84
C ASN A 166 -11.48 1.17 -5.64
#